data_156c7a813180dff958dbc0b84897d1da
#
_entry.id   156c7a813180dff958dbc0b84897d1da
#
_cell.length_a   1.000
_cell.length_b   1.000
_cell.length_c   1.000
_cell.angle_alpha   90.00
_cell.angle_beta   90.00
_cell.angle_gamma   90.00
#
_symmetry.space_group_name_H-M   'P 1'
#
loop_
_entity.id
_entity.type
_entity.pdbx_description
1 polymer ?
#
loop_
_entity_poly.entity_id
_entity_poly.type
_entity_poly.pdbx_seq_one_letter_code
_entity_poly.pdbx_strand_id
1 'polypeptide(L)'
;MFYFKFLIIFTIFMTSYVNASEKKLIYIVSDIRIPFWEIMSKGIKNKSSNYDYDVEVYSSSNSAKIELENTVKAIRSKPDGLIVSPTNSSACVTILKFAKEANIPVVILDIGTDSGEYLSYISSDNKTGAYNIGKVLVKKMQKLGYEDGSVAIVAVPQKRINGQERTRGFLKALSEAKIKSVDLKQQITWTQAETYIYTKEFIKKYPNLRAVWLQGSDRYQGALDAINELDKKGEVLLLTFDAEPEFIELIQDDILVGSAMQQPYLMGQKAVEQFDNYFNKKEVIKNIQMPILAISKDNIKEKLPLIKRNVLGIEK
;
A
#
# COMPACT_ATOMS: atom_id res chain seq x y z
N MET A 1 -77.18 -25.28 -33.95
CA MET A 1 -76.52 -24.00 -33.79
C MET A 1 -75.66 -24.14 -32.56
N PHE A 2 -74.36 -24.53 -32.75
CA PHE A 2 -73.42 -24.80 -31.67
C PHE A 2 -72.57 -23.53 -31.46
N TYR A 3 -72.62 -22.96 -30.23
CA TYR A 3 -71.76 -21.85 -29.82
C TYR A 3 -70.52 -22.41 -29.21
N PHE A 4 -69.37 -22.23 -29.87
CA PHE A 4 -68.04 -22.52 -29.36
C PHE A 4 -67.51 -21.32 -28.51
N LYS A 5 -67.48 -21.47 -27.19
CA LYS A 5 -66.88 -20.45 -26.30
C LYS A 5 -65.35 -20.66 -26.29
N PHE A 6 -64.62 -19.71 -26.90
CA PHE A 6 -63.18 -19.65 -26.83
C PHE A 6 -62.79 -19.06 -25.46
N LEU A 7 -62.16 -19.88 -24.61
CA LEU A 7 -61.60 -19.43 -23.35
C LEU A 7 -60.16 -19.00 -23.58
N ILE A 8 -59.91 -17.67 -23.60
CA ILE A 8 -58.55 -17.11 -23.68
C ILE A 8 -57.93 -17.16 -22.27
N ILE A 9 -56.99 -18.07 -22.02
CA ILE A 9 -56.18 -18.11 -20.79
C ILE A 9 -55.07 -17.08 -20.95
N PHE A 10 -55.16 -15.95 -20.25
CA PHE A 10 -54.15 -14.92 -20.18
C PHE A 10 -53.13 -15.35 -19.12
N THR A 11 -52.00 -15.97 -19.54
CA THR A 11 -50.93 -16.33 -18.65
C THR A 11 -50.11 -15.07 -18.33
N ILE A 12 -50.34 -14.48 -17.17
CA ILE A 12 -49.51 -13.37 -16.65
C ILE A 12 -48.17 -13.94 -16.23
N PHE A 13 -47.13 -13.72 -17.05
CA PHE A 13 -45.74 -13.92 -16.65
C PHE A 13 -45.40 -12.82 -15.63
N MET A 14 -45.50 -13.12 -14.33
CA MET A 14 -44.88 -12.33 -13.30
C MET A 14 -43.37 -12.51 -13.41
N THR A 15 -42.70 -11.60 -14.11
CA THR A 15 -41.24 -11.45 -14.00
C THR A 15 -40.95 -10.94 -12.60
N SER A 16 -40.58 -11.85 -11.72
CA SER A 16 -40.02 -11.48 -10.43
C SER A 16 -38.70 -10.75 -10.70
N TYR A 17 -38.71 -9.42 -10.65
CA TYR A 17 -37.47 -8.66 -10.50
C TYR A 17 -36.88 -9.07 -9.14
N VAL A 18 -35.98 -10.02 -9.15
CA VAL A 18 -35.08 -10.24 -8.02
C VAL A 18 -34.19 -8.99 -7.97
N ASN A 19 -34.58 -8.04 -7.12
CA ASN A 19 -33.65 -6.99 -6.72
C ASN A 19 -32.46 -7.72 -6.11
N ALA A 20 -31.37 -7.83 -6.86
CA ALA A 20 -30.13 -8.28 -6.31
C ALA A 20 -29.80 -7.30 -5.17
N SER A 21 -29.82 -7.78 -3.94
CA SER A 21 -29.42 -6.99 -2.79
C SER A 21 -28.03 -6.42 -3.08
N GLU A 22 -27.89 -5.10 -2.97
CA GLU A 22 -26.62 -4.41 -3.12
C GLU A 22 -25.57 -5.08 -2.21
N LYS A 23 -24.43 -5.48 -2.77
CA LYS A 23 -23.39 -6.16 -2.00
C LYS A 23 -22.69 -5.16 -1.09
N LYS A 24 -22.55 -5.53 0.19
CA LYS A 24 -21.89 -4.70 1.19
C LYS A 24 -20.48 -5.20 1.48
N LEU A 25 -19.48 -4.36 1.23
CA LEU A 25 -18.09 -4.58 1.59
C LEU A 25 -17.70 -3.65 2.75
N ILE A 26 -16.86 -4.12 3.67
CA ILE A 26 -16.28 -3.27 4.71
C ILE A 26 -14.77 -3.30 4.59
N TYR A 27 -14.16 -2.12 4.48
CA TYR A 27 -12.72 -1.96 4.50
C TYR A 27 -12.23 -1.59 5.90
N ILE A 28 -11.51 -2.51 6.55
CA ILE A 28 -10.83 -2.27 7.83
C ILE A 28 -9.38 -1.91 7.51
N VAL A 29 -8.98 -0.68 7.85
CA VAL A 29 -7.67 -0.13 7.49
C VAL A 29 -6.86 0.26 8.72
N SER A 30 -5.55 0.07 8.64
CA SER A 30 -4.59 0.45 9.70
C SER A 30 -4.77 1.91 10.15
N ASP A 31 -4.65 2.86 9.22
CA ASP A 31 -4.81 4.29 9.51
C ASP A 31 -5.12 5.09 8.23
N ILE A 32 -6.38 5.51 8.09
CA ILE A 32 -6.83 6.24 6.90
C ILE A 32 -6.19 7.64 6.73
N ARG A 33 -5.58 8.18 7.78
CA ARG A 33 -4.88 9.47 7.73
C ARG A 33 -3.56 9.41 6.97
N ILE A 34 -3.03 8.21 6.72
CA ILE A 34 -1.82 7.99 5.94
C ILE A 34 -2.22 7.97 4.45
N PRO A 35 -1.63 8.82 3.58
CA PRO A 35 -2.01 8.95 2.17
C PRO A 35 -2.07 7.62 1.41
N PHE A 36 -1.13 6.71 1.66
CA PHE A 36 -1.13 5.37 1.08
C PHE A 36 -2.46 4.62 1.28
N TRP A 37 -2.99 4.62 2.51
CA TRP A 37 -4.25 3.95 2.84
C TRP A 37 -5.47 4.70 2.33
N GLU A 38 -5.42 6.03 2.33
CA GLU A 38 -6.49 6.87 1.75
C GLU A 38 -6.62 6.62 0.25
N ILE A 39 -5.51 6.59 -0.49
CA ILE A 39 -5.49 6.31 -1.93
C ILE A 39 -6.01 4.90 -2.22
N MET A 40 -5.63 3.91 -1.42
CA MET A 40 -6.14 2.55 -1.52
C MET A 40 -7.67 2.50 -1.32
N SER A 41 -8.17 3.22 -0.33
CA SER A 41 -9.62 3.36 -0.08
C SER A 41 -10.35 4.02 -1.26
N LYS A 42 -9.75 5.03 -1.90
CA LYS A 42 -10.28 5.63 -3.14
C LYS A 42 -10.38 4.59 -4.27
N GLY A 43 -9.35 3.76 -4.43
CA GLY A 43 -9.36 2.66 -5.41
C GLY A 43 -10.48 1.65 -5.16
N ILE A 44 -10.67 1.26 -3.90
CA ILE A 44 -11.76 0.37 -3.48
C ILE A 44 -13.12 0.99 -3.81
N LYS A 45 -13.39 2.22 -3.34
CA LYS A 45 -14.67 2.90 -3.55
C LYS A 45 -14.98 3.12 -5.03
N ASN A 46 -14.00 3.57 -5.81
CA ASN A 46 -14.18 3.80 -7.24
C ASN A 46 -14.51 2.52 -8.00
N LYS A 47 -13.83 1.41 -7.68
CA LYS A 47 -14.11 0.12 -8.33
C LYS A 47 -15.43 -0.47 -7.89
N SER A 48 -15.80 -0.33 -6.61
CA SER A 48 -17.07 -0.82 -6.07
C SER A 48 -18.28 -0.12 -6.71
N SER A 49 -18.18 1.19 -6.98
CA SER A 49 -19.26 1.90 -7.68
C SER A 49 -19.52 1.40 -9.09
N ASN A 50 -18.53 0.76 -9.75
CA ASN A 50 -18.73 0.15 -11.07
C ASN A 50 -19.51 -1.17 -11.02
N TYR A 51 -19.71 -1.73 -9.83
CA TYR A 51 -20.44 -2.97 -9.60
C TYR A 51 -21.67 -2.78 -8.71
N ASP A 52 -22.03 -1.52 -8.39
CA ASP A 52 -23.10 -1.16 -7.46
C ASP A 52 -22.93 -1.83 -6.08
N TYR A 53 -21.68 -1.86 -5.55
CA TYR A 53 -21.38 -2.36 -4.20
C TYR A 53 -21.25 -1.20 -3.22
N ASP A 54 -21.91 -1.32 -2.05
CA ASP A 54 -21.74 -0.39 -0.93
C ASP A 54 -20.42 -0.66 -0.19
N VAL A 55 -19.72 0.41 0.21
CA VAL A 55 -18.43 0.31 0.92
C VAL A 55 -18.37 1.21 2.13
N GLU A 56 -18.30 0.58 3.31
CA GLU A 56 -17.95 1.28 4.55
C GLU A 56 -16.44 1.16 4.86
N VAL A 57 -15.87 2.19 5.48
CA VAL A 57 -14.43 2.21 5.85
C VAL A 57 -14.28 2.42 7.35
N TYR A 58 -13.54 1.53 8.02
CA TYR A 58 -13.24 1.59 9.45
C TYR A 58 -11.74 1.76 9.66
N SER A 59 -11.33 2.93 10.16
CA SER A 59 -9.93 3.23 10.47
C SER A 59 -9.56 2.77 11.88
N SER A 60 -8.40 2.14 12.01
CA SER A 60 -7.93 1.58 13.30
C SER A 60 -6.84 2.44 13.98
N SER A 61 -6.47 3.59 13.38
CA SER A 61 -5.48 4.53 13.93
C SER A 61 -4.17 3.84 14.38
N ASN A 62 -3.71 2.84 13.62
CA ASN A 62 -2.56 1.98 13.92
C ASN A 62 -2.66 1.21 15.26
N SER A 63 -3.86 1.04 15.80
CA SER A 63 -4.12 0.32 17.05
C SER A 63 -4.73 -1.05 16.78
N ALA A 64 -4.03 -2.12 17.13
CA ALA A 64 -4.55 -3.49 17.03
C ALA A 64 -5.81 -3.70 17.88
N LYS A 65 -5.97 -2.97 18.99
CA LYS A 65 -7.18 -2.99 19.81
C LYS A 65 -8.38 -2.42 19.05
N ILE A 66 -8.22 -1.21 18.49
CA ILE A 66 -9.30 -0.57 17.70
C ILE A 66 -9.62 -1.41 16.45
N GLU A 67 -8.61 -2.01 15.83
CA GLU A 67 -8.78 -2.90 14.69
C GLU A 67 -9.66 -4.10 15.04
N LEU A 68 -9.45 -4.71 16.21
CA LEU A 68 -10.28 -5.79 16.69
C LEU A 68 -11.73 -5.34 16.99
N GLU A 69 -11.90 -4.18 17.63
CA GLU A 69 -13.21 -3.58 17.87
C GLU A 69 -13.96 -3.30 16.56
N ASN A 70 -13.27 -2.75 15.56
CA ASN A 70 -13.78 -2.55 14.20
C ASN A 70 -14.16 -3.86 13.52
N THR A 71 -13.37 -4.91 13.71
CA THR A 71 -13.66 -6.25 13.17
C THR A 71 -14.96 -6.80 13.73
N VAL A 72 -15.13 -6.74 15.05
CA VAL A 72 -16.37 -7.19 15.72
C VAL A 72 -17.59 -6.38 15.24
N LYS A 73 -17.43 -5.05 15.12
CA LYS A 73 -18.47 -4.17 14.58
C LYS A 73 -18.82 -4.54 13.13
N ALA A 74 -17.82 -4.76 12.29
CA ALA A 74 -18.00 -5.15 10.89
C ALA A 74 -18.78 -6.48 10.78
N ILE A 75 -18.37 -7.51 11.51
CA ILE A 75 -19.02 -8.83 11.49
C ILE A 75 -20.47 -8.74 11.94
N ARG A 76 -20.78 -7.94 12.97
CA ARG A 76 -22.16 -7.74 13.45
C ARG A 76 -23.08 -7.11 12.40
N SER A 77 -22.54 -6.31 11.48
CA SER A 77 -23.32 -5.73 10.38
C SER A 77 -23.57 -6.70 9.22
N LYS A 78 -23.01 -7.92 9.28
CA LYS A 78 -23.16 -9.00 8.30
C LYS A 78 -22.86 -8.56 6.86
N PRO A 79 -21.65 -8.05 6.56
CA PRO A 79 -21.29 -7.68 5.20
C PRO A 79 -21.12 -8.93 4.32
N ASP A 80 -21.18 -8.75 3.02
CA ASP A 80 -20.89 -9.81 2.04
C ASP A 80 -19.39 -10.12 1.96
N GLY A 81 -18.52 -9.20 2.40
CA GLY A 81 -17.06 -9.40 2.45
C GLY A 81 -16.32 -8.35 3.26
N LEU A 82 -15.12 -8.71 3.73
CA LEU A 82 -14.18 -7.82 4.39
C LEU A 82 -12.95 -7.60 3.52
N ILE A 83 -12.54 -6.35 3.37
CA ILE A 83 -11.22 -5.96 2.85
C ILE A 83 -10.41 -5.52 4.07
N VAL A 84 -9.18 -6.01 4.23
CA VAL A 84 -8.39 -5.75 5.44
C VAL A 84 -6.97 -5.35 5.09
N SER A 85 -6.56 -4.16 5.53
CA SER A 85 -5.15 -3.75 5.60
C SER A 85 -4.74 -3.73 7.06
N PRO A 86 -4.20 -4.85 7.60
CA PRO A 86 -4.05 -5.01 9.04
C PRO A 86 -2.95 -4.13 9.63
N THR A 87 -3.02 -3.82 10.92
CA THR A 87 -1.96 -3.08 11.64
C THR A 87 -0.64 -3.86 11.68
N ASN A 88 -0.73 -5.20 11.74
CA ASN A 88 0.41 -6.13 11.63
C ASN A 88 -0.08 -7.54 11.29
N SER A 89 0.85 -8.42 10.87
CA SER A 89 0.53 -9.76 10.37
C SER A 89 -0.07 -10.69 11.43
N SER A 90 0.33 -10.55 12.70
CA SER A 90 -0.20 -11.39 13.80
C SER A 90 -1.62 -10.95 14.21
N ALA A 91 -1.94 -9.66 14.19
CA ALA A 91 -3.30 -9.16 14.42
C ALA A 91 -4.27 -9.66 13.35
N CYS A 92 -3.81 -9.74 12.10
CA CYS A 92 -4.61 -10.25 10.98
C CYS A 92 -5.12 -11.68 11.23
N VAL A 93 -4.34 -12.54 11.89
CA VAL A 93 -4.77 -13.92 12.24
C VAL A 93 -6.08 -13.93 13.02
N THR A 94 -6.23 -13.01 13.98
CA THR A 94 -7.45 -12.89 14.80
C THR A 94 -8.64 -12.42 13.96
N ILE A 95 -8.43 -11.46 13.06
CA ILE A 95 -9.46 -10.98 12.12
C ILE A 95 -9.97 -12.13 11.25
N LEU A 96 -9.03 -12.88 10.65
CA LEU A 96 -9.36 -14.02 9.79
C LEU A 96 -10.14 -15.10 10.53
N LYS A 97 -9.76 -15.38 11.80
CA LYS A 97 -10.48 -16.36 12.63
C LYS A 97 -11.94 -15.93 12.85
N PHE A 98 -12.19 -14.68 13.24
CA PHE A 98 -13.55 -14.18 13.47
C PHE A 98 -14.37 -14.13 12.19
N ALA A 99 -13.78 -13.71 11.07
CA ALA A 99 -14.46 -13.69 9.79
C ALA A 99 -14.85 -15.11 9.33
N LYS A 100 -13.95 -16.10 9.51
CA LYS A 100 -14.22 -17.52 9.23
C LYS A 100 -15.39 -18.06 10.05
N GLU A 101 -15.41 -17.80 11.36
CA GLU A 101 -16.50 -18.20 12.25
C GLU A 101 -17.85 -17.60 11.84
N ALA A 102 -17.82 -16.41 11.24
CA ALA A 102 -19.00 -15.71 10.71
C ALA A 102 -19.32 -16.07 9.24
N ASN A 103 -18.52 -16.92 8.58
CA ASN A 103 -18.62 -17.26 7.15
C ASN A 103 -18.51 -16.03 6.22
N ILE A 104 -17.69 -15.03 6.58
CA ILE A 104 -17.46 -13.83 5.78
C ILE A 104 -16.11 -13.96 5.06
N PRO A 105 -16.07 -13.89 3.71
CA PRO A 105 -14.83 -13.93 2.96
C PRO A 105 -13.98 -12.68 3.19
N VAL A 106 -12.64 -12.86 3.21
CA VAL A 106 -11.69 -11.77 3.46
C VAL A 106 -10.70 -11.63 2.32
N VAL A 107 -10.52 -10.42 1.81
CA VAL A 107 -9.40 -10.03 0.95
C VAL A 107 -8.41 -9.20 1.77
N ILE A 108 -7.15 -9.63 1.81
CA ILE A 108 -6.08 -8.93 2.53
C ILE A 108 -5.33 -8.03 1.56
N LEU A 109 -4.98 -6.81 2.01
CA LEU A 109 -4.19 -5.83 1.25
C LEU A 109 -2.91 -5.46 2.00
N ASP A 110 -1.81 -5.35 1.28
CA ASP A 110 -0.47 -4.88 1.66
C ASP A 110 0.19 -5.70 2.77
N ILE A 111 -0.16 -5.44 4.03
CA ILE A 111 0.38 -6.18 5.17
C ILE A 111 -0.32 -7.53 5.25
N GLY A 112 0.44 -8.59 5.11
CA GLY A 112 -0.07 -9.96 5.11
C GLY A 112 -0.51 -10.47 6.48
N THR A 113 -0.59 -11.79 6.58
CA THR A 113 -0.93 -12.51 7.80
C THR A 113 0.10 -13.59 8.10
N ASP A 114 0.31 -13.90 9.37
CA ASP A 114 1.20 -14.99 9.78
C ASP A 114 0.53 -16.36 9.54
N SER A 115 -0.81 -16.43 9.54
CA SER A 115 -1.58 -17.64 9.26
C SER A 115 -3.07 -17.31 9.05
N GLY A 116 -3.87 -18.33 8.72
CA GLY A 116 -5.33 -18.23 8.56
C GLY A 116 -5.78 -18.35 7.11
N GLU A 117 -7.09 -18.49 6.93
CA GLU A 117 -7.72 -18.61 5.62
C GLU A 117 -8.25 -17.26 5.13
N TYR A 118 -8.01 -16.94 3.87
CA TYR A 118 -8.48 -15.73 3.21
C TYR A 118 -8.91 -16.05 1.77
N LEU A 119 -9.72 -15.19 1.19
CA LEU A 119 -10.16 -15.28 -0.20
C LEU A 119 -9.01 -14.96 -1.16
N SER A 120 -8.40 -13.79 -0.99
CA SER A 120 -7.27 -13.32 -1.79
C SER A 120 -6.33 -12.46 -0.95
N TYR A 121 -5.04 -12.46 -1.28
CA TYR A 121 -4.05 -11.56 -0.71
C TYR A 121 -3.34 -10.78 -1.81
N ILE A 122 -3.46 -9.46 -1.76
CA ILE A 122 -2.86 -8.55 -2.73
C ILE A 122 -1.72 -7.81 -2.05
N SER A 123 -0.50 -8.13 -2.42
CA SER A 123 0.75 -7.58 -1.87
C SER A 123 1.54 -6.84 -2.94
N SER A 124 2.58 -6.15 -2.50
CA SER A 124 3.61 -5.60 -3.38
C SER A 124 4.89 -6.42 -3.29
N ASP A 125 5.66 -6.51 -4.38
CA ASP A 125 7.00 -7.12 -4.36
C ASP A 125 8.00 -6.19 -3.69
N ASN A 126 7.91 -6.11 -2.36
CA ASN A 126 8.69 -5.21 -1.52
C ASN A 126 10.19 -5.45 -1.65
N LYS A 127 10.61 -6.72 -1.78
CA LYS A 127 12.03 -7.07 -1.88
C LYS A 127 12.64 -6.60 -3.18
N THR A 128 11.99 -6.89 -4.32
CA THR A 128 12.46 -6.45 -5.64
C THR A 128 12.34 -4.93 -5.78
N GLY A 129 11.27 -4.31 -5.30
CA GLY A 129 11.10 -2.86 -5.32
C GLY A 129 12.20 -2.13 -4.56
N ALA A 130 12.52 -2.60 -3.34
CA ALA A 130 13.59 -2.03 -2.54
C ALA A 130 14.99 -2.28 -3.14
N TYR A 131 15.21 -3.45 -3.74
CA TYR A 131 16.45 -3.71 -4.48
C TYR A 131 16.61 -2.75 -5.67
N ASN A 132 15.57 -2.55 -6.45
CA ASN A 132 15.61 -1.69 -7.62
C ASN A 132 15.84 -0.22 -7.26
N ILE A 133 15.20 0.31 -6.19
CA ILE A 133 15.48 1.68 -5.75
C ILE A 133 16.87 1.80 -5.12
N GLY A 134 17.39 0.75 -4.49
CA GLY A 134 18.77 0.66 -4.06
C GLY A 134 19.74 0.77 -5.24
N LYS A 135 19.45 0.13 -6.37
CA LYS A 135 20.25 0.25 -7.61
C LYS A 135 20.21 1.67 -8.18
N VAL A 136 19.08 2.37 -8.07
CA VAL A 136 18.97 3.79 -8.46
C VAL A 136 19.91 4.63 -7.59
N LEU A 137 19.92 4.42 -6.26
CA LEU A 137 20.85 5.11 -5.36
C LEU A 137 22.29 4.82 -5.70
N VAL A 138 22.67 3.55 -5.88
CA VAL A 138 24.03 3.14 -6.25
C VAL A 138 24.50 3.87 -7.50
N LYS A 139 23.69 3.89 -8.57
CA LYS A 139 23.99 4.62 -9.81
C LYS A 139 24.20 6.11 -9.56
N LYS A 140 23.37 6.74 -8.72
CA LYS A 140 23.49 8.16 -8.37
C LYS A 140 24.77 8.44 -7.56
N MET A 141 25.08 7.60 -6.57
CA MET A 141 26.32 7.71 -5.78
C MET A 141 27.56 7.57 -6.64
N GLN A 142 27.61 6.59 -7.54
CA GLN A 142 28.71 6.41 -8.50
C GLN A 142 28.90 7.64 -9.40
N LYS A 143 27.80 8.19 -9.93
CA LYS A 143 27.84 9.41 -10.77
C LYS A 143 28.41 10.63 -10.03
N LEU A 144 28.27 10.67 -8.69
CA LEU A 144 28.73 11.77 -7.84
C LEU A 144 30.11 11.51 -7.20
N GLY A 145 30.72 10.35 -7.39
CA GLY A 145 31.95 9.97 -6.72
C GLY A 145 31.78 9.69 -5.22
N TYR A 146 30.63 9.15 -4.83
CA TYR A 146 30.25 8.88 -3.43
C TYR A 146 30.33 7.39 -3.05
N GLU A 147 31.06 6.56 -3.82
CA GLU A 147 31.12 5.10 -3.62
C GLU A 147 31.69 4.71 -2.26
N ASP A 148 32.62 5.51 -1.74
CA ASP A 148 33.19 5.30 -0.40
C ASP A 148 32.30 5.82 0.74
N GLY A 149 31.17 6.44 0.39
CA GLY A 149 30.21 6.97 1.34
C GLY A 149 29.35 5.88 1.99
N SER A 150 28.59 6.28 3.00
CA SER A 150 27.71 5.39 3.72
C SER A 150 26.24 5.79 3.59
N VAL A 151 25.34 4.83 3.90
CA VAL A 151 23.89 5.00 3.82
C VAL A 151 23.27 4.64 5.16
N ALA A 152 22.32 5.45 5.64
CA ALA A 152 21.52 5.15 6.82
C ALA A 152 20.03 4.93 6.42
N ILE A 153 19.29 4.22 7.26
CA ILE A 153 17.92 3.81 6.99
C ILE A 153 16.99 4.26 8.11
N VAL A 154 15.92 4.99 7.77
CA VAL A 154 14.76 5.18 8.63
C VAL A 154 13.71 4.16 8.22
N ALA A 155 13.52 3.14 9.04
CA ALA A 155 12.77 1.95 8.70
C ALA A 155 11.35 1.96 9.30
N VAL A 156 10.40 1.36 8.59
CA VAL A 156 9.14 0.91 9.21
C VAL A 156 9.43 -0.22 10.21
N PRO A 157 8.51 -0.53 11.14
CA PRO A 157 8.74 -1.59 12.12
C PRO A 157 9.12 -2.93 11.48
N GLN A 158 10.26 -3.47 11.88
CA GLN A 158 10.83 -4.69 11.31
C GLN A 158 10.12 -5.99 11.76
N LYS A 159 9.11 -5.89 12.60
CA LYS A 159 8.14 -6.96 12.86
C LYS A 159 7.09 -7.12 11.75
N ARG A 160 7.04 -6.21 10.76
CA ARG A 160 6.21 -6.33 9.56
C ARG A 160 7.01 -7.03 8.46
N ILE A 161 6.41 -8.02 7.80
CA ILE A 161 7.07 -8.78 6.71
C ILE A 161 7.52 -7.86 5.59
N ASN A 162 6.67 -6.93 5.15
CA ASN A 162 7.02 -5.95 4.11
C ASN A 162 8.23 -5.07 4.51
N GLY A 163 8.34 -4.64 5.78
CA GLY A 163 9.50 -3.91 6.29
C GLY A 163 10.80 -4.72 6.21
N GLN A 164 10.75 -5.99 6.60
CA GLN A 164 11.91 -6.89 6.47
C GLN A 164 12.33 -7.12 5.02
N GLU A 165 11.37 -7.30 4.12
CA GLU A 165 11.62 -7.48 2.69
C GLU A 165 12.25 -6.23 2.07
N ARG A 166 11.74 -5.03 2.41
CA ARG A 166 12.34 -3.75 2.00
C ARG A 166 13.78 -3.67 2.44
N THR A 167 14.06 -3.91 3.73
CA THR A 167 15.42 -3.89 4.27
C THR A 167 16.32 -4.86 3.54
N ARG A 168 15.91 -6.13 3.37
CA ARG A 168 16.71 -7.16 2.68
C ARG A 168 17.02 -6.80 1.23
N GLY A 169 16.02 -6.31 0.48
CA GLY A 169 16.19 -5.93 -0.92
C GLY A 169 17.17 -4.77 -1.07
N PHE A 170 17.00 -3.71 -0.28
CA PHE A 170 17.86 -2.52 -0.34
C PHE A 170 19.31 -2.82 0.05
N LEU A 171 19.50 -3.53 1.19
CA LEU A 171 20.84 -3.92 1.64
C LEU A 171 21.55 -4.82 0.62
N LYS A 172 20.81 -5.68 -0.11
CA LYS A 172 21.41 -6.47 -1.20
C LYS A 172 21.98 -5.56 -2.30
N ALA A 173 21.27 -4.54 -2.74
CA ALA A 173 21.76 -3.61 -3.77
C ALA A 173 23.01 -2.86 -3.30
N LEU A 174 23.05 -2.39 -2.05
CA LEU A 174 24.23 -1.74 -1.48
C LEU A 174 25.42 -2.70 -1.37
N SER A 175 25.19 -3.93 -0.89
CA SER A 175 26.23 -4.95 -0.73
C SER A 175 26.90 -5.31 -2.05
N GLU A 176 26.13 -5.48 -3.12
CA GLU A 176 26.65 -5.76 -4.46
C GLU A 176 27.55 -4.63 -4.98
N ALA A 177 27.28 -3.40 -4.58
CA ALA A 177 28.10 -2.22 -4.92
C ALA A 177 29.18 -1.90 -3.88
N LYS A 178 29.32 -2.71 -2.81
CA LYS A 178 30.24 -2.50 -1.70
C LYS A 178 30.02 -1.19 -0.93
N ILE A 179 28.83 -0.60 -1.01
CA ILE A 179 28.44 0.59 -0.25
C ILE A 179 28.02 0.16 1.16
N LYS A 180 28.50 0.86 2.18
CA LYS A 180 28.22 0.53 3.59
C LYS A 180 26.85 1.06 4.03
N SER A 181 25.99 0.22 4.60
CA SER A 181 24.89 0.66 5.45
C SER A 181 25.38 0.75 6.90
N VAL A 182 25.29 1.95 7.49
CA VAL A 182 25.94 2.23 8.79
C VAL A 182 24.99 2.24 9.97
N ASP A 183 23.70 2.48 9.73
CA ASP A 183 22.70 2.52 10.81
C ASP A 183 21.30 2.27 10.26
N LEU A 184 20.42 1.74 11.12
CA LEU A 184 19.00 1.56 10.85
C LEU A 184 18.21 1.91 12.12
N LYS A 185 17.35 2.92 12.03
CA LYS A 185 16.40 3.28 13.11
C LYS A 185 14.99 3.00 12.67
N GLN A 186 14.24 2.28 13.50
CA GLN A 186 12.83 2.01 13.27
C GLN A 186 11.97 3.14 13.80
N GLN A 187 10.97 3.56 13.02
CA GLN A 187 9.98 4.54 13.48
C GLN A 187 9.11 3.95 14.59
N ILE A 188 8.85 4.76 15.60
CA ILE A 188 8.06 4.43 16.80
C ILE A 188 6.80 5.29 16.84
N THR A 189 6.96 6.60 16.73
CA THR A 189 5.86 7.57 16.84
C THR A 189 5.22 7.93 15.51
N TRP A 190 5.86 7.59 14.41
CA TRP A 190 5.38 7.88 13.05
C TRP A 190 5.14 9.38 12.80
N THR A 191 6.10 10.22 13.19
CA THR A 191 6.02 11.67 13.05
C THR A 191 7.14 12.23 12.18
N GLN A 192 6.91 13.41 11.59
CA GLN A 192 7.94 14.19 10.90
C GLN A 192 9.11 14.51 11.85
N ALA A 193 8.79 14.89 13.11
CA ALA A 193 9.79 15.20 14.14
C ALA A 193 10.72 14.01 14.43
N GLU A 194 10.19 12.79 14.49
CA GLU A 194 11.00 11.58 14.68
C GLU A 194 11.96 11.36 13.52
N THR A 195 11.49 11.49 12.28
CA THR A 195 12.32 11.37 11.08
C THR A 195 13.39 12.45 11.03
N TYR A 196 13.06 13.69 11.39
CA TYR A 196 14.01 14.79 11.52
C TYR A 196 15.11 14.47 12.54
N ILE A 197 14.75 14.02 13.75
CA ILE A 197 15.70 13.67 14.81
C ILE A 197 16.64 12.56 14.32
N TYR A 198 16.11 11.47 13.76
CA TYR A 198 16.91 10.35 13.29
C TYR A 198 17.87 10.76 12.16
N THR A 199 17.40 11.55 11.20
CA THR A 199 18.23 12.02 10.10
C THR A 199 19.36 12.94 10.61
N LYS A 200 19.04 13.85 11.52
CA LYS A 200 20.02 14.74 12.16
C LYS A 200 21.08 13.96 12.95
N GLU A 201 20.67 12.94 13.70
CA GLU A 201 21.59 12.06 14.43
C GLU A 201 22.50 11.28 13.47
N PHE A 202 21.98 10.74 12.37
CA PHE A 202 22.80 10.04 11.38
C PHE A 202 23.86 10.96 10.77
N ILE A 203 23.48 12.18 10.35
CA ILE A 203 24.41 13.14 9.76
C ILE A 203 25.52 13.52 10.75
N LYS A 204 25.18 13.74 12.03
CA LYS A 204 26.18 14.09 13.06
C LYS A 204 27.09 12.92 13.42
N LYS A 205 26.56 11.71 13.47
CA LYS A 205 27.27 10.50 13.90
C LYS A 205 28.20 9.93 12.82
N TYR A 206 27.83 10.10 11.55
CA TYR A 206 28.55 9.49 10.42
C TYR A 206 29.05 10.57 9.44
N PRO A 207 30.29 11.09 9.60
CA PRO A 207 30.79 12.17 8.76
C PRO A 207 30.82 11.85 7.26
N ASN A 208 30.92 10.56 6.91
CA ASN A 208 30.90 10.10 5.52
C ASN A 208 29.51 9.59 5.07
N LEU A 209 28.44 10.04 5.72
CA LEU A 209 27.06 9.75 5.29
C LEU A 209 26.79 10.46 3.95
N ARG A 210 26.30 9.71 2.96
CA ARG A 210 25.97 10.23 1.62
C ARG A 210 24.52 9.99 1.24
N ALA A 211 23.78 9.16 1.96
CA ALA A 211 22.37 9.01 1.72
C ALA A 211 21.60 8.58 2.96
N VAL A 212 20.34 9.00 3.00
CA VAL A 212 19.31 8.47 3.92
C VAL A 212 18.18 7.87 3.09
N TRP A 213 17.80 6.65 3.40
CA TRP A 213 16.64 6.00 2.82
C TRP A 213 15.51 5.89 3.83
N LEU A 214 14.31 6.39 3.44
CA LEU A 214 13.09 6.25 4.22
C LEU A 214 12.26 5.09 3.65
N GLN A 215 11.84 4.17 4.51
CA GLN A 215 10.97 3.05 4.11
C GLN A 215 9.48 3.43 4.03
N GLY A 216 9.16 4.71 3.95
CA GLY A 216 7.84 5.29 3.74
C GLY A 216 7.98 6.69 3.17
N SER A 217 6.88 7.28 2.68
CA SER A 217 6.88 8.59 2.01
C SER A 217 6.47 9.74 2.93
N ASP A 218 5.45 9.58 3.69
CA ASP A 218 4.69 10.61 4.39
C ASP A 218 5.47 11.44 5.44
N ARG A 219 6.75 11.09 5.72
CA ARG A 219 7.63 11.80 6.68
C ARG A 219 8.91 12.32 6.04
N TYR A 220 8.94 12.42 4.72
CA TYR A 220 10.11 12.87 3.97
C TYR A 220 10.54 14.29 4.32
N GLN A 221 9.59 15.17 4.65
CA GLN A 221 9.88 16.57 4.98
C GLN A 221 10.79 16.68 6.21
N GLY A 222 10.58 15.85 7.25
CA GLY A 222 11.47 15.83 8.42
C GLY A 222 12.93 15.50 8.07
N ALA A 223 13.15 14.60 7.09
CA ALA A 223 14.50 14.32 6.63
C ALA A 223 15.09 15.48 5.81
N LEU A 224 14.30 16.12 4.95
CA LEU A 224 14.74 17.30 4.19
C LEU A 224 15.09 18.48 5.11
N ASP A 225 14.28 18.72 6.14
CA ASP A 225 14.52 19.78 7.13
C ASP A 225 15.83 19.56 7.87
N ALA A 226 16.13 18.31 8.29
CA ALA A 226 17.40 17.98 8.94
C ALA A 226 18.61 18.15 8.01
N ILE A 227 18.49 17.74 6.75
CA ILE A 227 19.54 17.90 5.74
C ILE A 227 19.80 19.39 5.46
N ASN A 228 18.75 20.19 5.35
CA ASN A 228 18.87 21.62 5.08
C ASN A 228 19.44 22.38 6.28
N GLU A 229 18.96 22.11 7.52
CA GLU A 229 19.48 22.76 8.74
C GLU A 229 20.98 22.53 8.95
N LEU A 230 21.47 21.38 8.53
CA LEU A 230 22.90 21.03 8.68
C LEU A 230 23.75 21.36 7.45
N ASP A 231 23.22 22.15 6.50
CA ASP A 231 23.88 22.54 5.24
C ASP A 231 24.42 21.34 4.44
N LYS A 232 23.66 20.21 4.44
CA LYS A 232 24.05 18.97 3.75
C LYS A 232 23.29 18.74 2.43
N LYS A 233 22.58 19.75 1.92
CA LYS A 233 21.92 19.70 0.63
C LYS A 233 22.90 19.35 -0.49
N GLY A 234 22.61 18.29 -1.25
CA GLY A 234 23.48 17.78 -2.31
C GLY A 234 24.63 16.88 -1.84
N GLU A 235 25.01 16.93 -0.56
CA GLU A 235 25.99 16.00 0.04
C GLU A 235 25.31 14.72 0.58
N VAL A 236 24.15 14.88 1.23
CA VAL A 236 23.35 13.78 1.75
C VAL A 236 22.11 13.63 0.88
N LEU A 237 22.07 12.57 0.11
CA LEU A 237 21.00 12.22 -0.80
C LEU A 237 19.80 11.67 -0.01
N LEU A 238 18.58 11.96 -0.48
CA LEU A 238 17.36 11.41 0.09
C LEU A 238 16.61 10.57 -0.94
N LEU A 239 16.15 9.40 -0.54
CA LEU A 239 15.24 8.56 -1.32
C LEU A 239 14.23 7.89 -0.41
N THR A 240 13.10 7.48 -0.99
CA THR A 240 11.93 7.05 -0.22
C THR A 240 11.37 5.72 -0.73
N PHE A 241 10.35 5.26 -0.03
CA PHE A 241 9.44 4.22 -0.46
C PHE A 241 8.02 4.81 -0.41
N ASP A 242 7.09 4.34 -1.26
CA ASP A 242 5.78 4.94 -1.50
C ASP A 242 5.85 6.29 -2.24
N ALA A 243 4.76 7.03 -2.33
CA ALA A 243 4.70 8.27 -3.07
C ALA A 243 3.75 9.29 -2.43
N GLU A 244 4.17 10.55 -2.51
CA GLU A 244 3.33 11.72 -2.30
C GLU A 244 3.16 12.46 -3.63
N PRO A 245 2.07 13.22 -3.85
CA PRO A 245 1.85 13.94 -5.10
C PRO A 245 3.02 14.83 -5.53
N GLU A 246 3.66 15.51 -4.58
CA GLU A 246 4.81 16.40 -4.78
C GLU A 246 6.10 15.68 -5.18
N PHE A 247 6.18 14.34 -5.04
CA PHE A 247 7.38 13.59 -5.43
C PHE A 247 7.64 13.64 -6.94
N ILE A 248 6.60 13.94 -7.74
CA ILE A 248 6.77 14.15 -9.19
C ILE A 248 7.75 15.29 -9.44
N GLU A 249 7.56 16.43 -8.76
CA GLU A 249 8.42 17.61 -8.87
C GLU A 249 9.76 17.40 -8.15
N LEU A 250 9.74 16.92 -6.92
CA LEU A 250 10.94 16.72 -6.10
C LEU A 250 11.96 15.77 -6.76
N ILE A 251 11.49 14.76 -7.49
CA ILE A 251 12.37 13.85 -8.25
C ILE A 251 12.89 14.51 -9.54
N GLN A 252 12.05 15.29 -10.23
CA GLN A 252 12.47 16.01 -11.44
C GLN A 252 13.53 17.07 -11.12
N ASP A 253 13.43 17.70 -9.96
CA ASP A 253 14.34 18.75 -9.49
C ASP A 253 15.58 18.19 -8.75
N ASP A 254 15.79 16.86 -8.73
CA ASP A 254 16.88 16.18 -8.01
C ASP A 254 16.90 16.45 -6.49
N ILE A 255 15.80 16.88 -5.88
CA ILE A 255 15.67 17.01 -4.42
C ILE A 255 15.54 15.63 -3.79
N LEU A 256 14.76 14.73 -4.41
CA LEU A 256 14.76 13.31 -4.13
C LEU A 256 15.48 12.55 -5.24
N VAL A 257 16.33 11.61 -4.89
CA VAL A 257 16.98 10.70 -5.87
C VAL A 257 15.95 9.84 -6.57
N GLY A 258 14.93 9.43 -5.85
CA GLY A 258 13.82 8.63 -6.35
C GLY A 258 12.99 8.00 -5.26
N SER A 259 11.97 7.27 -5.67
CA SER A 259 11.12 6.48 -4.78
C SER A 259 10.74 5.14 -5.37
N ALA A 260 10.59 4.13 -4.50
CA ALA A 260 9.98 2.85 -4.83
C ALA A 260 8.47 2.94 -4.60
N MET A 261 7.73 3.27 -5.66
CA MET A 261 6.31 3.56 -5.58
C MET A 261 5.47 2.28 -5.68
N GLN A 262 4.76 1.95 -4.61
CA GLN A 262 3.69 0.96 -4.66
C GLN A 262 2.50 1.50 -5.47
N GLN A 263 1.50 0.65 -5.74
CA GLN A 263 0.33 1.01 -6.55
C GLN A 263 -0.96 0.90 -5.74
N PRO A 264 -1.13 1.68 -4.63
CA PRO A 264 -2.23 1.49 -3.70
C PRO A 264 -3.62 1.66 -4.33
N TYR A 265 -3.79 2.58 -5.27
CA TYR A 265 -5.07 2.73 -5.96
C TYR A 265 -5.44 1.46 -6.74
N LEU A 266 -4.51 0.92 -7.50
CA LEU A 266 -4.72 -0.32 -8.25
C LEU A 266 -4.89 -1.53 -7.32
N MET A 267 -4.18 -1.58 -6.17
CA MET A 267 -4.38 -2.63 -5.16
C MET A 267 -5.81 -2.62 -4.63
N GLY A 268 -6.35 -1.45 -4.32
CA GLY A 268 -7.74 -1.30 -3.90
C GLY A 268 -8.74 -1.77 -4.96
N GLN A 269 -8.52 -1.42 -6.23
CA GLN A 269 -9.35 -1.91 -7.33
C GLN A 269 -9.30 -3.43 -7.47
N LYS A 270 -8.11 -4.03 -7.34
CA LYS A 270 -7.91 -5.48 -7.43
C LYS A 270 -8.65 -6.22 -6.30
N ALA A 271 -8.73 -5.65 -5.10
CA ALA A 271 -9.50 -6.27 -4.01
C ALA A 271 -10.97 -6.43 -4.37
N VAL A 272 -11.58 -5.40 -4.94
CA VAL A 272 -12.98 -5.43 -5.36
C VAL A 272 -13.18 -6.39 -6.54
N GLU A 273 -12.23 -6.45 -7.49
CA GLU A 273 -12.28 -7.43 -8.58
C GLU A 273 -12.28 -8.87 -8.07
N GLN A 274 -11.52 -9.19 -7.00
CA GLN A 274 -11.54 -10.53 -6.42
C GLN A 274 -12.90 -10.84 -5.75
N PHE A 275 -13.56 -9.86 -5.14
CA PHE A 275 -14.93 -10.03 -4.63
C PHE A 275 -15.93 -10.21 -5.76
N ASP A 276 -15.84 -9.41 -6.84
CA ASP A 276 -16.73 -9.58 -8.01
C ASP A 276 -16.58 -10.99 -8.61
N ASN A 277 -15.34 -11.46 -8.76
CA ASN A 277 -15.09 -12.82 -9.21
C ASN A 277 -15.73 -13.86 -8.28
N TYR A 278 -15.57 -13.70 -6.97
CA TYR A 278 -16.15 -14.59 -5.97
C TYR A 278 -17.69 -14.62 -6.03
N PHE A 279 -18.34 -13.46 -6.04
CA PHE A 279 -19.80 -13.36 -6.07
C PHE A 279 -20.40 -13.91 -7.37
N ASN A 280 -19.68 -13.76 -8.48
CA ASN A 280 -20.08 -14.27 -9.78
C ASN A 280 -19.58 -15.69 -10.07
N LYS A 281 -19.03 -16.40 -9.07
CA LYS A 281 -18.48 -17.77 -9.18
C LYS A 281 -17.41 -17.92 -10.28
N LYS A 282 -16.66 -16.86 -10.52
CA LYS A 282 -15.48 -16.83 -11.39
C LYS A 282 -14.23 -17.23 -10.60
N GLU A 283 -13.14 -17.49 -11.30
CA GLU A 283 -11.85 -17.80 -10.67
C GLU A 283 -11.34 -16.63 -9.83
N VAL A 284 -10.97 -16.90 -8.57
CA VAL A 284 -10.33 -15.95 -7.64
C VAL A 284 -8.84 -16.27 -7.54
N ILE A 285 -8.00 -15.27 -7.76
CA ILE A 285 -6.55 -15.43 -7.62
C ILE A 285 -6.18 -15.32 -6.15
N LYS A 286 -5.64 -16.41 -5.59
CA LYS A 286 -5.32 -16.53 -4.16
C LYS A 286 -4.28 -15.51 -3.69
N ASN A 287 -3.20 -15.31 -4.46
CA ASN A 287 -2.11 -14.40 -4.14
C ASN A 287 -1.76 -13.57 -5.37
N ILE A 288 -1.88 -12.25 -5.25
CA ILE A 288 -1.52 -11.28 -6.30
C ILE A 288 -0.35 -10.46 -5.76
N GLN A 289 0.81 -10.61 -6.38
CA GLN A 289 1.97 -9.80 -6.06
C GLN A 289 2.17 -8.72 -7.12
N MET A 290 2.01 -7.46 -6.72
CA MET A 290 2.08 -6.31 -7.61
C MET A 290 3.51 -5.78 -7.73
N PRO A 291 3.96 -5.40 -8.93
CA PRO A 291 5.28 -4.79 -9.10
C PRO A 291 5.32 -3.41 -8.45
N ILE A 292 6.48 -3.08 -7.89
CA ILE A 292 6.80 -1.75 -7.37
C ILE A 292 7.60 -0.99 -8.42
N LEU A 293 7.25 0.28 -8.64
CA LEU A 293 7.87 1.15 -9.62
C LEU A 293 9.09 1.85 -8.98
N ALA A 294 10.31 1.47 -9.35
CA ALA A 294 11.49 2.21 -8.97
C ALA A 294 11.60 3.48 -9.85
N ILE A 295 11.14 4.61 -9.31
CA ILE A 295 11.05 5.89 -10.02
C ILE A 295 12.24 6.77 -9.67
N SER A 296 12.83 7.35 -10.68
CA SER A 296 13.90 8.34 -10.60
C SER A 296 13.75 9.39 -11.70
N LYS A 297 14.60 10.39 -11.72
CA LYS A 297 14.65 11.41 -12.79
C LYS A 297 14.75 10.80 -14.20
N ASP A 298 15.43 9.64 -14.32
CA ASP A 298 15.66 8.99 -15.61
C ASP A 298 14.37 8.46 -16.26
N ASN A 299 13.35 8.09 -15.46
CA ASN A 299 12.15 7.41 -15.98
C ASN A 299 10.81 8.05 -15.56
N ILE A 300 10.81 9.04 -14.69
CA ILE A 300 9.57 9.61 -14.14
C ILE A 300 8.64 10.16 -15.23
N LYS A 301 9.19 10.81 -16.27
CA LYS A 301 8.38 11.36 -17.38
C LYS A 301 7.65 10.27 -18.15
N GLU A 302 8.32 9.17 -18.45
CA GLU A 302 7.73 8.00 -19.12
C GLU A 302 6.66 7.33 -18.25
N LYS A 303 6.92 7.21 -16.95
CA LYS A 303 6.05 6.52 -16.00
C LYS A 303 4.91 7.40 -15.44
N LEU A 304 4.89 8.69 -15.78
CA LEU A 304 3.94 9.64 -15.20
C LEU A 304 2.46 9.23 -15.35
N PRO A 305 1.97 8.75 -16.51
CA PRO A 305 0.57 8.30 -16.62
C PRO A 305 0.25 7.12 -15.68
N LEU A 306 1.21 6.21 -15.51
CA LEU A 306 1.06 5.05 -14.63
C LEU A 306 1.06 5.49 -13.15
N ILE A 307 1.94 6.43 -12.79
CA ILE A 307 2.01 7.00 -11.43
C ILE A 307 0.69 7.69 -11.09
N LYS A 308 0.19 8.57 -11.95
CA LYS A 308 -1.05 9.30 -11.73
C LYS A 308 -2.26 8.37 -11.58
N ARG A 309 -2.37 7.35 -12.42
CA ARG A 309 -3.49 6.43 -12.43
C ARG A 309 -3.42 5.39 -11.31
N ASN A 310 -2.31 4.64 -11.19
CA ASN A 310 -2.24 3.46 -10.34
C ASN A 310 -1.71 3.76 -8.93
N VAL A 311 -0.81 4.74 -8.82
CA VAL A 311 -0.17 5.11 -7.53
C VAL A 311 -1.01 6.17 -6.83
N LEU A 312 -1.28 7.31 -7.48
CA LEU A 312 -1.92 8.46 -6.86
C LEU A 312 -3.45 8.48 -7.02
N GLY A 313 -4.00 7.76 -8.00
CA GLY A 313 -5.45 7.73 -8.26
C GLY A 313 -6.04 9.09 -8.62
N ILE A 314 -5.27 9.95 -9.31
CA ILE A 314 -5.67 11.32 -9.73
C ILE A 314 -6.04 11.41 -11.21
N GLU A 315 -5.78 10.36 -11.99
CA GLU A 315 -6.25 10.21 -13.38
C GLU A 315 -6.98 8.87 -13.52
N LYS A 316 -8.08 8.85 -14.31
CA LYS A 316 -8.87 7.64 -14.62
C LYS A 316 -8.26 6.84 -15.77
#